data_ef9f234340a2b2507bb732ede72317cb
#
_entry.id   ef9f234340a2b2507bb732ede72317cb
#
_cell.length_a   1.000
_cell.length_b   1.000
_cell.length_c   1.000
_cell.angle_alpha   90.00
_cell.angle_beta   90.00
_cell.angle_gamma   90.00
#
_symmetry.space_group_name_H-M   'P 1'
#
loop_
_entity.id
_entity.type
_entity.pdbx_description
1 polymer ?
#
loop_
_entity_poly.entity_id
_entity_poly.type
_entity_poly.pdbx_seq_one_letter_code
_entity_poly.pdbx_strand_id
1 'polypeptide(L)'
;MIAHPPIDANEQTFIAGAHIYSEKCAVCHGYHGKPAPIGQNMFPSAPPLWEKHHSGSVVGVSDDPPGETYWKVANGIRLSGMPDFKTQLTNTEIWQVSVLLANADKPLPPAALNILRGEFVSTVPAPSTPATTGPAASAPNSPVDR
;
A
#
# COMPACT_ATOMS: atom_id res chain seq x y z
N MET A 1 5.37 17.05 15.67
CA MET A 1 5.09 15.72 15.08
C MET A 1 4.21 14.92 16.00
N ILE A 2 3.23 14.23 15.46
CA ILE A 2 2.34 13.41 16.27
C ILE A 2 3.01 12.08 16.56
N ALA A 3 3.19 11.77 17.83
CA ALA A 3 3.89 10.55 18.22
C ALA A 3 3.01 9.30 18.07
N HIS A 4 1.73 9.44 18.26
CA HIS A 4 0.80 8.31 18.19
C HIS A 4 -0.17 8.50 17.05
N PRO A 5 -0.38 7.46 16.24
CA PRO A 5 -1.38 7.56 15.18
C PRO A 5 -2.78 7.69 15.77
N PRO A 6 -3.67 8.42 15.12
CA PRO A 6 -5.05 8.55 15.58
C PRO A 6 -5.94 7.37 15.20
N ILE A 7 -5.36 6.31 14.61
CA ILE A 7 -6.09 5.13 14.20
C ILE A 7 -5.42 3.89 14.79
N ASP A 8 -6.18 2.82 14.91
CA ASP A 8 -5.70 1.59 15.50
C ASP A 8 -4.95 0.72 14.49
N ALA A 9 -3.97 -0.03 15.00
CA ALA A 9 -3.26 -1.02 14.19
C ALA A 9 -4.08 -2.31 14.19
N ASN A 10 -5.03 -2.41 13.28
CA ASN A 10 -5.89 -3.58 13.16
C ASN A 10 -5.91 -4.07 11.71
N GLU A 11 -6.62 -5.17 11.48
CA GLU A 11 -6.63 -5.80 10.17
C GLU A 11 -7.11 -4.86 9.07
N GLN A 12 -8.15 -4.09 9.34
CA GLN A 12 -8.68 -3.17 8.34
C GLN A 12 -7.66 -2.08 8.00
N THR A 13 -6.97 -1.57 9.00
CA THR A 13 -5.92 -0.58 8.78
C THR A 13 -4.80 -1.15 7.94
N PHE A 14 -4.38 -2.39 8.22
CA PHE A 14 -3.30 -3.01 7.46
C PHE A 14 -3.71 -3.29 6.02
N ILE A 15 -4.94 -3.73 5.79
CA ILE A 15 -5.42 -3.98 4.43
C ILE A 15 -5.50 -2.67 3.65
N ALA A 16 -6.07 -1.63 4.25
CA ALA A 16 -6.15 -0.33 3.60
C ALA A 16 -4.77 0.22 3.30
N GLY A 17 -3.85 0.12 4.27
CA GLY A 17 -2.48 0.56 4.06
C GLY A 17 -1.77 -0.22 2.96
N ALA A 18 -2.04 -1.52 2.87
CA ALA A 18 -1.44 -2.36 1.83
C ALA A 18 -1.91 -1.94 0.43
N HIS A 19 -3.18 -1.60 0.28
CA HIS A 19 -3.67 -1.09 -1.00
C HIS A 19 -2.99 0.23 -1.37
N ILE A 20 -2.88 1.14 -0.42
CA ILE A 20 -2.22 2.42 -0.67
C ILE A 20 -0.76 2.18 -1.04
N TYR A 21 -0.09 1.31 -0.31
CA TYR A 21 1.29 0.99 -0.59
C TYR A 21 1.46 0.43 -2.00
N SER A 22 0.60 -0.51 -2.39
CA SER A 22 0.73 -1.13 -3.71
C SER A 22 0.48 -0.13 -4.83
N GLU A 23 -0.36 0.86 -4.60
CA GLU A 23 -0.69 1.85 -5.63
C GLU A 23 0.31 2.98 -5.72
N LYS A 24 0.87 3.40 -4.59
CA LYS A 24 1.64 4.64 -4.54
C LYS A 24 3.12 4.44 -4.20
N CYS A 25 3.48 3.36 -3.58
CA CYS A 25 4.82 3.21 -3.01
C CYS A 25 5.62 2.10 -3.68
N ALA A 26 4.95 1.03 -4.07
CA ALA A 26 5.63 -0.18 -4.53
C ALA A 26 6.44 0.05 -5.81
N VAL A 27 6.05 1.01 -6.62
CA VAL A 27 6.76 1.28 -7.89
C VAL A 27 8.22 1.65 -7.61
N CYS A 28 8.51 2.29 -6.51
CA CYS A 28 9.87 2.66 -6.13
C CYS A 28 10.43 1.80 -5.02
N HIS A 29 9.61 1.43 -4.04
CA HIS A 29 10.09 0.69 -2.86
C HIS A 29 9.97 -0.82 -2.98
N GLY A 30 9.29 -1.32 -4.00
CA GLY A 30 9.16 -2.75 -4.24
C GLY A 30 8.01 -3.37 -3.48
N TYR A 31 7.60 -4.55 -3.95
CA TYR A 31 6.64 -5.40 -3.26
C TYR A 31 7.35 -6.27 -2.25
N HIS A 32 6.57 -6.89 -1.39
CA HIS A 32 7.09 -7.85 -0.41
C HIS A 32 7.71 -9.02 -1.18
N GLY A 33 9.02 -9.15 -1.08
CA GLY A 33 9.74 -10.21 -1.79
C GLY A 33 10.13 -9.89 -3.23
N LYS A 34 9.79 -8.70 -3.72
CA LYS A 34 10.10 -8.32 -5.11
C LYS A 34 10.67 -6.91 -5.14
N PRO A 35 11.95 -6.75 -5.45
CA PRO A 35 12.54 -5.42 -5.51
C PRO A 35 12.01 -4.61 -6.69
N ALA A 36 12.15 -3.31 -6.61
CA ALA A 36 11.74 -2.39 -7.68
C ALA A 36 12.96 -1.84 -8.37
N PRO A 37 13.20 -2.21 -9.64
CA PRO A 37 14.38 -1.71 -10.34
C PRO A 37 14.43 -0.20 -10.46
N ILE A 38 13.27 0.46 -10.60
CA ILE A 38 13.23 1.91 -10.69
C ILE A 38 13.83 2.52 -9.42
N GLY A 39 13.39 2.05 -8.25
CA GLY A 39 13.90 2.59 -7.00
C GLY A 39 15.38 2.33 -6.79
N GLN A 40 15.85 1.17 -7.22
CA GLN A 40 17.26 0.84 -7.08
C GLN A 40 18.16 1.71 -7.96
N ASN A 41 17.61 2.24 -9.04
CA ASN A 41 18.36 3.07 -9.97
C ASN A 41 18.16 4.56 -9.73
N MET A 42 17.39 4.92 -8.73
CA MET A 42 17.26 6.34 -8.34
C MET A 42 18.46 6.80 -7.54
N PHE A 43 18.66 8.09 -7.47
CA PHE A 43 19.72 8.66 -6.66
C PHE A 43 19.19 9.82 -5.83
N PRO A 44 19.15 9.70 -4.50
CA PRO A 44 19.46 8.48 -3.74
C PRO A 44 18.45 7.36 -4.03
N SER A 45 18.89 6.12 -3.91
CA SER A 45 18.01 5.00 -4.20
C SER A 45 16.92 4.87 -3.15
N ALA A 46 15.75 4.41 -3.59
CA ALA A 46 14.63 4.16 -2.67
C ALA A 46 14.91 2.88 -1.89
N PRO A 47 14.86 2.92 -0.56
CA PRO A 47 15.12 1.71 0.22
C PRO A 47 13.98 0.71 0.07
N PRO A 48 14.30 -0.58 0.05
CA PRO A 48 13.24 -1.60 0.08
C PRO A 48 12.60 -1.61 1.47
N LEU A 49 11.27 -1.56 1.50
CA LEU A 49 10.56 -1.39 2.77
C LEU A 49 10.06 -2.71 3.38
N TRP A 50 10.29 -3.83 2.70
CA TRP A 50 9.84 -5.14 3.18
C TRP A 50 10.99 -6.12 3.39
N GLU A 51 12.21 -5.60 3.44
CA GLU A 51 13.39 -6.42 3.66
C GLU A 51 14.03 -6.07 4.98
N LYS A 52 14.57 -7.07 5.64
CA LYS A 52 15.38 -6.84 6.83
C LYS A 52 16.69 -6.18 6.42
N HIS A 53 17.15 -5.28 7.24
CA HIS A 53 18.47 -4.70 7.01
C HIS A 53 19.28 -4.76 8.28
N HIS A 54 20.61 -4.79 8.09
CA HIS A 54 21.57 -4.98 9.16
C HIS A 54 21.34 -6.32 9.83
N SER A 55 21.66 -6.41 11.10
CA SER A 55 21.60 -7.66 11.81
C SER A 55 20.40 -7.76 12.73
N GLY A 56 19.43 -6.94 12.61
CA GLY A 56 18.33 -6.95 13.55
C GLY A 56 17.08 -7.50 12.97
N SER A 57 15.99 -7.27 13.68
CA SER A 57 14.66 -7.64 13.24
C SER A 57 13.94 -6.50 12.53
N VAL A 58 14.66 -5.42 12.24
CA VAL A 58 14.07 -4.25 11.59
C VAL A 58 13.78 -4.57 10.14
N VAL A 59 12.56 -4.30 9.71
CA VAL A 59 12.14 -4.46 8.33
C VAL A 59 11.76 -3.08 7.80
N GLY A 60 12.48 -2.63 6.78
CA GLY A 60 12.23 -1.31 6.20
C GLY A 60 12.36 -0.21 7.22
N VAL A 61 11.25 0.48 7.49
CA VAL A 61 11.22 1.58 8.46
C VAL A 61 10.43 1.21 9.71
N SER A 62 10.39 -0.08 10.06
CA SER A 62 9.61 -0.52 11.21
C SER A 62 10.15 0.00 12.53
N ASP A 63 11.39 0.47 12.58
CA ASP A 63 11.95 1.07 13.78
C ASP A 63 11.66 2.57 13.89
N ASP A 64 11.13 3.19 12.85
CA ASP A 64 10.76 4.59 12.90
C ASP A 64 9.41 4.75 13.59
N PRO A 65 9.23 5.81 14.38
CA PRO A 65 7.89 6.09 14.90
C PRO A 65 6.91 6.33 13.75
N PRO A 66 5.65 5.88 13.88
CA PRO A 66 4.68 6.09 12.78
C PRO A 66 4.50 7.55 12.38
N GLY A 67 4.64 8.46 13.33
CA GLY A 67 4.52 9.89 13.02
C GLY A 67 5.64 10.40 12.12
N GLU A 68 6.82 9.81 12.24
CA GLU A 68 7.92 10.18 11.35
C GLU A 68 7.64 9.68 9.93
N THR A 69 7.17 8.45 9.79
CA THR A 69 6.79 7.91 8.49
C THR A 69 5.66 8.74 7.88
N TYR A 70 4.66 9.07 8.70
CA TYR A 70 3.58 9.94 8.24
C TYR A 70 4.13 11.24 7.65
N TRP A 71 5.06 11.88 8.36
CA TRP A 71 5.59 13.16 7.92
C TRP A 71 6.33 13.02 6.59
N LYS A 72 7.12 11.95 6.46
CA LYS A 72 7.86 11.70 5.21
C LYS A 72 6.92 11.44 4.05
N VAL A 73 5.87 10.66 4.26
CA VAL A 73 4.90 10.36 3.21
C VAL A 73 4.13 11.61 2.82
N ALA A 74 3.70 12.39 3.81
CA ALA A 74 2.91 13.59 3.55
C ALA A 74 3.70 14.62 2.75
N ASN A 75 4.97 14.81 3.10
CA ASN A 75 5.76 15.92 2.57
C ASN A 75 6.83 15.52 1.57
N GLY A 76 7.04 14.23 1.38
CA GLY A 76 8.14 13.77 0.54
C GLY A 76 9.48 13.96 1.22
N ILE A 77 10.53 13.58 0.54
CA ILE A 77 11.90 13.72 1.04
C ILE A 77 12.67 14.57 0.03
N ARG A 78 13.11 15.72 0.50
CA ARG A 78 13.81 16.68 -0.34
C ARG A 78 15.09 16.05 -0.90
N LEU A 79 15.43 16.45 -2.11
CA LEU A 79 16.63 16.00 -2.81
C LEU A 79 16.60 14.49 -3.08
N SER A 80 15.40 13.93 -3.13
CA SER A 80 15.20 12.54 -3.50
C SER A 80 14.04 12.46 -4.47
N GLY A 81 13.81 11.28 -5.02
CA GLY A 81 12.70 11.06 -5.92
C GLY A 81 11.36 10.83 -5.24
N MET A 82 11.32 10.83 -3.90
CA MET A 82 10.08 10.58 -3.18
C MET A 82 9.22 11.84 -3.15
N PRO A 83 8.04 11.82 -3.81
CA PRO A 83 7.18 13.01 -3.84
C PRO A 83 6.38 13.14 -2.56
N ASP A 84 5.71 14.28 -2.40
CA ASP A 84 4.75 14.44 -1.32
C ASP A 84 3.43 13.81 -1.74
N PHE A 85 2.74 13.22 -0.77
CA PHE A 85 1.47 12.55 -1.06
C PHE A 85 0.27 13.23 -0.40
N LYS A 86 0.49 14.34 0.30
CA LYS A 86 -0.63 15.00 1.01
C LYS A 86 -1.68 15.56 0.07
N THR A 87 -1.33 15.75 -1.21
CA THR A 87 -2.30 16.20 -2.20
C THR A 87 -3.03 15.04 -2.88
N GLN A 88 -2.55 13.82 -2.69
CA GLN A 88 -3.13 12.64 -3.33
C GLN A 88 -3.81 11.71 -2.34
N LEU A 89 -3.44 11.79 -1.07
CA LEU A 89 -3.95 10.90 -0.03
C LEU A 89 -4.54 11.72 1.09
N THR A 90 -5.60 11.21 1.69
CA THR A 90 -6.16 11.83 2.89
C THR A 90 -5.25 11.58 4.08
N ASN A 91 -5.46 12.34 5.16
CA ASN A 91 -4.72 12.13 6.40
C ASN A 91 -4.88 10.69 6.91
N THR A 92 -6.10 10.17 6.85
CA THR A 92 -6.36 8.80 7.28
C THR A 92 -5.57 7.81 6.45
N GLU A 93 -5.55 8.00 5.14
CA GLU A 93 -4.80 7.10 4.26
C GLU A 93 -3.31 7.14 4.53
N ILE A 94 -2.76 8.33 4.77
CA ILE A 94 -1.35 8.44 5.11
C ILE A 94 -1.07 7.71 6.44
N TRP A 95 -1.97 7.85 7.43
CA TRP A 95 -1.81 7.11 8.67
C TRP A 95 -1.91 5.60 8.46
N GLN A 96 -2.81 5.14 7.59
CA GLN A 96 -2.97 3.72 7.33
C GLN A 96 -1.68 3.11 6.78
N VAL A 97 -1.06 3.74 5.80
CA VAL A 97 0.19 3.21 5.26
C VAL A 97 1.34 3.37 6.27
N SER A 98 1.32 4.44 7.05
CA SER A 98 2.37 4.66 8.06
C SER A 98 2.31 3.62 9.18
N VAL A 99 1.11 3.29 9.64
CA VAL A 99 0.91 2.26 10.66
C VAL A 99 1.30 0.89 10.11
N LEU A 100 0.96 0.62 8.87
CA LEU A 100 1.36 -0.62 8.22
C LEU A 100 2.89 -0.76 8.22
N LEU A 101 3.60 0.26 7.80
CA LEU A 101 5.06 0.19 7.70
C LEU A 101 5.72 0.11 9.06
N ALA A 102 5.13 0.73 10.08
CA ALA A 102 5.66 0.62 11.44
C ALA A 102 5.52 -0.79 12.01
N ASN A 103 4.65 -1.61 11.41
CA ASN A 103 4.43 -2.98 11.84
C ASN A 103 4.97 -4.00 10.83
N ALA A 104 5.86 -3.58 9.95
CA ALA A 104 6.40 -4.46 8.91
C ALA A 104 7.21 -5.62 9.48
N ASP A 105 7.72 -5.49 10.69
CA ASP A 105 8.48 -6.54 11.35
C ASP A 105 7.61 -7.52 12.12
N LYS A 106 6.30 -7.35 12.10
CA LYS A 106 5.36 -8.18 12.83
C LYS A 106 4.52 -8.99 11.86
N PRO A 107 3.88 -10.07 12.33
CA PRO A 107 2.96 -10.83 11.48
C PRO A 107 1.81 -9.93 11.01
N LEU A 108 1.54 -9.97 9.73
CA LEU A 108 0.46 -9.20 9.13
C LEU A 108 -0.65 -10.14 8.66
N PRO A 109 -1.89 -9.64 8.55
CA PRO A 109 -2.99 -10.48 8.07
C PRO A 109 -2.71 -11.01 6.67
N PRO A 110 -3.14 -12.24 6.35
CA PRO A 110 -2.90 -12.80 5.02
C PRO A 110 -3.43 -11.93 3.89
N ALA A 111 -4.57 -11.28 4.07
CA ALA A 111 -5.12 -10.41 3.03
C ALA A 111 -4.18 -9.25 2.73
N ALA A 112 -3.59 -8.65 3.76
CA ALA A 112 -2.63 -7.57 3.56
C ALA A 112 -1.37 -8.09 2.89
N LEU A 113 -0.87 -9.25 3.31
CA LEU A 113 0.33 -9.84 2.72
C LEU A 113 0.15 -10.14 1.24
N ASN A 114 -1.01 -10.65 0.84
CA ASN A 114 -1.27 -10.92 -0.56
C ASN A 114 -1.20 -9.65 -1.40
N ILE A 115 -1.76 -8.57 -0.89
CA ILE A 115 -1.68 -7.29 -1.57
C ILE A 115 -0.23 -6.83 -1.68
N LEU A 116 0.53 -6.96 -0.59
CA LEU A 116 1.91 -6.51 -0.54
C LEU A 116 2.84 -7.34 -1.44
N ARG A 117 2.42 -8.55 -1.79
CA ARG A 117 3.17 -9.39 -2.72
C ARG A 117 2.78 -9.13 -4.17
N GLY A 118 1.83 -8.26 -4.41
CA GLY A 118 1.37 -7.98 -5.75
C GLY A 118 0.41 -9.01 -6.30
N GLU A 119 -0.26 -9.76 -5.42
CA GLU A 119 -1.14 -10.86 -5.83
C GLU A 119 -2.61 -10.50 -5.80
N PHE A 120 -2.91 -9.26 -5.42
CA PHE A 120 -4.31 -8.87 -5.23
C PHE A 120 -5.10 -8.79 -6.53
N VAL A 121 -4.41 -8.66 -7.63
CA VAL A 121 -5.09 -8.45 -8.90
C VAL A 121 -5.98 -9.61 -9.26
N SER A 122 -5.50 -10.79 -8.99
CA SER A 122 -6.23 -11.96 -9.43
C SER A 122 -7.44 -12.26 -8.58
N THR A 123 -7.56 -11.61 -7.44
CA THR A 123 -8.64 -11.99 -6.56
C THR A 123 -9.78 -11.02 -6.57
N VAL A 124 -9.57 -9.93 -7.19
CA VAL A 124 -10.60 -9.00 -7.08
C VAL A 124 -11.72 -9.37 -7.86
N PRO A 125 -12.31 -9.60 -7.86
CA PRO A 125 -13.35 -9.62 -8.50
C PRO A 125 -14.38 -9.71 -8.07
N ALA A 126 -14.22 -9.81 -7.91
CA ALA A 126 -15.02 -9.99 -7.75
C ALA A 126 -16.04 -9.77 -7.67
N PRO A 127 -16.19 -9.82 -7.51
CA PRO A 127 -17.22 -9.75 -7.30
C PRO A 127 -18.06 -9.07 -7.72
N SER A 128 -17.97 -8.81 -7.89
CA SER A 128 -18.72 -8.15 -8.07
C SER A 128 -19.49 -8.16 -8.88
N THR A 129 -19.49 -8.36 -9.03
CA THR A 129 -20.10 -8.30 -9.65
C THR A 129 -21.00 -8.57 -10.02
N PRO A 130 -21.10 -8.58 -9.83
CA PRO A 130 -21.93 -8.84 -10.15
C PRO A 130 -22.83 -8.47 -10.66
N ALA A 131 -22.81 -8.35 -10.67
CA ALA A 131 -23.56 -8.01 -10.98
C ALA A 131 -24.13 -7.82 -11.90
N THR A 132 -23.87 -7.91 -12.00
CA THR A 132 -24.32 -7.90 -12.78
C THR A 132 -25.01 -7.92 -13.51
N THR A 133 -24.95 -7.91 -13.44
CA THR A 133 -25.42 -8.12 -14.11
C THR A 133 -26.11 -8.13 -14.80
N GLY A 134 -26.01 -8.08 -14.73
CA GLY A 134 -26.44 -8.37 -15.31
C GLY A 134 -27.22 -8.28 -16.05
N PRO A 135 -27.29 -8.22 -16.05
CA PRO A 135 -27.93 -8.41 -16.77
C PRO A 135 -28.36 -8.11 -17.71
N ALA A 136 -28.07 -8.01 -17.66
CA ALA A 136 -28.28 -8.00 -18.41
C ALA A 136 -28.74 -7.93 -19.23
N ALA A 137 -28.56 -7.91 -19.13
CA ALA A 137 -28.83 -8.05 -19.81
C ALA A 137 -29.44 -8.02 -20.63
N SER A 138 -29.43 -7.91 -20.49
CA SER A 138 -29.86 -8.10 -21.15
C SER A 138 -30.43 -7.99 -22.00
N ALA A 139 -30.32 -7.81 -21.83
CA ALA A 139 -30.63 -7.89 -22.47
C ALA A 139 -31.22 -7.88 -23.35
N PRO A 140 -31.18 -7.80 -23.36
CA PRO A 140 -31.64 -8.00 -24.16
C PRO A 140 -32.19 -7.87 -25.09
N ASN A 141 -31.96 -7.84 -24.84
CA ASN A 141 -32.24 -7.95 -25.55
C ASN A 141 -32.84 -7.91 -26.36
N SER A 142 -32.75 -7.71 -26.06
CA SER A 142 -33.06 -7.81 -26.67
C SER A 142 -33.71 -7.79 -27.58
N PRO A 143 -33.79 -7.70 -27.65
CA PRO A 143 -34.23 -7.87 -28.53
C PRO A 143 -34.73 -7.71 -29.43
N VAL A 144 -34.71 -7.62 -29.26
CA VAL A 144 -34.86 -7.67 -29.95
C VAL A 144 -35.42 -7.67 -30.79
N ASP A 145 -35.42 -7.55 -30.57
CA ASP A 145 -35.78 -7.71 -31.25
C ASP A 145 -36.24 -7.60 -32.10
N ARG A 146 -36.55 -7.36 -32.30
CA ARG A 146 -36.85 -7.36 -33.04
C ARG A 146 -37.16 -7.33 -33.82
#